data_975f2f4f10ae696e55b3bc0a5a14d985
#
_entry.id   975f2f4f10ae696e55b3bc0a5a14d985
#
_cell.length_a   1.000
_cell.length_b   1.000
_cell.length_c   1.000
_cell.angle_alpha   90.00
_cell.angle_beta   90.00
_cell.angle_gamma   90.00
#
_symmetry.space_group_name_H-M   'P 1'
#
loop_
_entity.id
_entity.type
_entity.pdbx_description
1 polymer ?
#
loop_
_entity_poly.entity_id
_entity_poly.type
_entity_poly.pdbx_seq_one_letter_code
_entity_poly.pdbx_strand_id
1 'polypeptide(L)' 'MDKALKLSIFLKKGKLRKEVWGKLNEPKTATEIAKELGKHRSAISRVLLDLERKGFVKCVNPEDKNFRHYVKK' A
#
# COMPACT_ATOMS: atom_id res chain seq x y z
N MET A 1 13.04 1.02 17.72
CA MET A 1 11.60 1.32 17.71
C MET A 1 10.83 0.14 17.13
N ASP A 2 9.72 -0.20 17.74
CA ASP A 2 8.86 -1.28 17.32
C ASP A 2 8.29 -0.99 15.92
N LYS A 3 8.26 -2.02 15.07
CA LYS A 3 7.72 -1.92 13.70
C LYS A 3 6.26 -1.48 13.70
N ALA A 4 5.46 -1.99 14.64
CA ALA A 4 4.04 -1.62 14.75
C ALA A 4 3.88 -0.14 15.07
N LEU A 5 4.75 0.40 15.90
CA LEU A 5 4.72 1.81 16.25
C LEU A 5 5.14 2.68 15.06
N LYS A 6 6.17 2.25 14.32
CA LYS A 6 6.61 2.95 13.10
C LYS A 6 5.49 3.00 12.06
N LEU A 7 4.79 1.89 11.87
CA LEU A 7 3.67 1.82 10.95
C LEU A 7 2.54 2.76 11.38
N SER A 8 2.19 2.75 12.66
CA SER A 8 1.15 3.62 13.20
C SER A 8 1.47 5.09 12.95
N ILE A 9 2.71 5.50 13.20
CA ILE A 9 3.15 6.87 12.96
C ILE A 9 3.07 7.20 11.47
N PHE A 10 3.53 6.29 10.60
CA PHE A 10 3.51 6.48 9.16
C PHE A 10 2.07 6.68 8.65
N LEU A 11 1.14 5.87 9.12
CA LEU A 11 -0.26 5.93 8.69
C LEU A 11 -0.96 7.21 9.17
N LYS A 12 -0.57 7.75 10.32
CA LYS A 12 -1.14 8.99 10.85
C LYS A 12 -0.78 10.21 10.03
N LYS A 13 0.30 10.14 9.25
CA LYS A 13 0.77 11.26 8.44
C LYS A 13 -0.08 11.51 7.19
N GLY A 14 -0.96 10.60 6.85
CA GLY A 14 -1.83 10.77 5.69
C GLY A 14 -3.03 9.84 5.72
N LYS A 15 -4.21 10.42 5.52
CA LYS A 15 -5.46 9.65 5.49
C LYS A 15 -5.43 8.59 4.38
N LEU A 16 -4.89 8.95 3.22
CA LEU A 16 -4.81 8.01 2.09
C LEU A 16 -3.94 6.80 2.42
N ARG A 17 -2.84 7.00 3.15
CA ARG A 17 -1.98 5.91 3.58
C ARG A 17 -2.75 4.88 4.41
N LYS A 18 -3.56 5.36 5.33
CA LYS A 18 -4.37 4.51 6.20
C LYS A 18 -5.42 3.75 5.39
N GLU A 19 -6.07 4.44 4.46
CA GLU A 19 -7.08 3.82 3.60
C GLU A 19 -6.49 2.72 2.73
N VAL A 20 -5.35 2.99 2.10
CA VAL A 20 -4.64 2.01 1.27
C VAL A 20 -4.23 0.81 2.11
N TRP A 21 -3.62 1.05 3.27
CA TRP A 21 -3.22 -0.01 4.18
C TRP A 21 -4.38 -0.93 4.53
N GLY A 22 -5.54 -0.33 4.82
CA GLY A 22 -6.74 -1.09 5.19
C GLY A 22 -7.28 -2.00 4.09
N LYS A 23 -6.91 -1.74 2.83
CA LYS A 23 -7.34 -2.57 1.69
C LYS A 23 -6.43 -3.76 1.42
N LEU A 24 -5.31 -3.87 2.12
CA LEU A 24 -4.29 -4.87 1.83
C LEU A 24 -4.39 -6.14 2.69
N ASN A 25 -5.59 -6.51 3.11
CA ASN A 25 -5.83 -7.77 3.82
C ASN A 25 -5.67 -8.97 2.89
N GLU A 26 -5.81 -8.76 1.59
CA GLU A 26 -5.56 -9.75 0.55
C GLU A 26 -4.77 -9.07 -0.58
N PRO A 27 -4.09 -9.82 -1.44
CA PRO A 27 -3.30 -9.21 -2.52
C PRO A 27 -4.17 -8.35 -3.43
N LYS A 28 -3.75 -7.10 -3.65
CA LYS A 28 -4.46 -6.14 -4.51
C LYS A 28 -3.49 -5.31 -5.31
N THR A 29 -3.95 -4.90 -6.51
CA THR A 29 -3.19 -3.98 -7.37
C THR A 29 -3.54 -2.53 -7.02
N ALA A 30 -2.67 -1.61 -7.45
CA ALA A 30 -2.93 -0.18 -7.30
C ALA A 30 -4.24 0.22 -7.98
N THR A 31 -4.51 -0.38 -9.15
CA THR A 31 -5.73 -0.09 -9.91
C THR A 31 -6.98 -0.49 -9.13
N GLU A 32 -6.97 -1.67 -8.53
CA GLU A 32 -8.10 -2.15 -7.73
C GLU A 32 -8.35 -1.25 -6.52
N ILE A 33 -7.29 -0.90 -5.81
CA ILE A 33 -7.41 -0.03 -4.64
C ILE A 33 -7.90 1.36 -5.05
N ALA A 34 -7.38 1.89 -6.14
CA ALA A 34 -7.80 3.19 -6.66
C ALA A 34 -9.29 3.22 -6.96
N LYS A 35 -9.81 2.17 -7.58
CA LYS A 35 -11.24 2.05 -7.86
C LYS A 35 -12.07 1.99 -6.59
N GLU A 36 -11.63 1.19 -5.62
CA GLU A 36 -12.35 1.04 -4.36
C GLU A 36 -12.41 2.34 -3.55
N LEU A 37 -11.35 3.14 -3.62
CA LEU A 37 -11.26 4.39 -2.86
C LEU A 37 -11.70 5.63 -3.65
N GLY A 38 -11.96 5.48 -4.94
CA GLY A 38 -12.30 6.60 -5.80
C GLY A 38 -11.15 7.59 -5.97
N LYS A 39 -9.91 7.08 -6.06
CA LYS A 39 -8.70 7.88 -6.17
C LYS A 39 -7.95 7.57 -7.45
N HIS A 40 -6.96 8.41 -7.80
CA HIS A 40 -6.12 8.16 -8.95
C HIS A 40 -5.13 7.03 -8.67
N ARG A 41 -4.91 6.17 -9.67
CA ARG A 41 -3.95 5.08 -9.57
C ARG A 41 -2.55 5.57 -9.19
N SER A 42 -2.13 6.70 -9.75
CA SER A 42 -0.80 7.25 -9.47
C SER A 42 -0.60 7.59 -7.99
N ALA A 43 -1.65 8.12 -7.34
CA ALA A 43 -1.59 8.42 -5.92
C ALA A 43 -1.47 7.14 -5.08
N ILE A 44 -2.24 6.12 -5.44
CA ILE A 44 -2.19 4.83 -4.75
C ILE A 44 -0.83 4.16 -4.95
N SER A 45 -0.33 4.20 -6.19
CA SER A 45 0.97 3.61 -6.53
C SER A 45 2.09 4.22 -5.68
N ARG A 46 2.07 5.53 -5.51
CA ARG A 46 3.06 6.23 -4.69
C ARG A 46 2.99 5.79 -3.23
N VAL A 47 1.79 5.66 -2.69
CA VAL A 47 1.61 5.20 -1.31
C VAL A 47 2.12 3.76 -1.14
N LEU A 48 1.82 2.89 -2.10
CA LEU A 48 2.29 1.50 -2.07
C LEU A 48 3.81 1.42 -2.10
N LEU A 49 4.46 2.24 -2.94
CA LEU A 49 5.92 2.28 -3.00
C LEU A 49 6.53 2.75 -1.68
N ASP A 50 5.91 3.74 -1.04
CA ASP A 50 6.36 4.23 0.25
C ASP A 50 6.21 3.14 1.33
N LEU A 51 5.07 2.45 1.34
CA LEU A 51 4.83 1.35 2.28
C LEU A 51 5.82 0.21 2.07
N GLU A 52 6.11 -0.13 0.81
CA GLU A 52 7.08 -1.17 0.47
C GLU A 52 8.48 -0.78 0.91
N ARG A 53 8.87 0.46 0.65
CA ARG A 53 10.19 0.99 1.04
C ARG A 53 10.39 0.94 2.55
N LYS A 54 9.33 1.18 3.31
CA LYS A 54 9.37 1.11 4.77
C LYS A 54 9.27 -0.31 5.31
N GLY A 55 9.01 -1.29 4.44
CA GLY A 55 8.91 -2.68 4.84
C GLY A 55 7.59 -3.08 5.45
N PHE A 56 6.52 -2.33 5.20
CA PHE A 56 5.19 -2.63 5.73
C PHE A 56 4.34 -3.46 4.81
N VAL A 57 4.64 -3.44 3.51
CA VAL A 57 3.98 -4.28 2.52
C VAL A 57 5.02 -4.92 1.62
N LYS A 58 4.61 -5.96 0.89
CA LYS A 58 5.45 -6.61 -0.11
C LYS A 58 4.66 -6.84 -1.38
N CYS A 59 5.36 -6.87 -2.51
CA CYS A 59 4.79 -7.26 -3.80
C CYS A 59 4.91 -8.77 -3.93
N VAL A 60 3.80 -9.44 -4.19
CA VAL A 60 3.80 -10.91 -4.29
C VAL A 60 4.16 -11.42 -5.69
N ASN A 61 4.16 -10.52 -6.68
CA ASN A 61 4.51 -10.86 -8.07
C ASN A 61 5.38 -9.77 -8.70
N PRO A 62 6.61 -9.56 -8.18
CA PRO A 62 7.46 -8.42 -8.61
C PRO A 62 7.89 -8.48 -10.07
N GLU A 63 7.86 -9.64 -10.71
CA GLU A 63 8.19 -9.78 -12.13
C GLU A 63 7.12 -9.22 -13.06
N ASP A 64 5.88 -9.05 -12.57
CA ASP A 64 4.81 -8.43 -13.35
C ASP A 64 4.93 -6.91 -13.25
N LYS A 65 5.17 -6.24 -14.39
CA LYS A 65 5.35 -4.79 -14.41
C LYS A 65 4.05 -4.01 -14.47
N ASN A 66 2.97 -4.66 -14.87
CA ASN A 66 1.69 -3.99 -15.11
C ASN A 66 0.66 -4.19 -13.99
N PHE A 67 0.66 -5.37 -13.38
CA PHE A 67 -0.34 -5.74 -12.38
C PHE A 67 0.30 -6.31 -11.13
N ARG A 68 1.13 -5.47 -10.48
CA ARG A 68 1.76 -5.86 -9.23
C ARG A 68 0.74 -5.88 -8.10
N HIS A 69 0.67 -7.00 -7.42
CA HIS A 69 -0.20 -7.19 -6.26
C HIS A 69 0.58 -7.01 -4.97
N TYR A 70 0.02 -6.25 -4.06
CA TYR A 70 0.65 -5.95 -2.77
C TYR A 70 -0.18 -6.52 -1.63
N VAL A 71 0.49 -6.88 -0.56
CA VAL A 71 -0.15 -7.42 0.63
C VAL A 71 0.62 -6.95 1.86
N LYS A 72 -0.04 -6.91 3.01
CA LYS A 72 0.63 -6.58 4.29
C LYS A 72 1.73 -7.59 4.57
N LYS A 73 2.86 -7.09 5.06
CA LYS A 73 4.02 -7.92 5.33
C LYS A 73 3.98 -8.55 6.72
#